data_58ed78c7f315dec0b428dae560a5b2dc
#
_entry.id   58ed78c7f315dec0b428dae560a5b2dc
#
_cell.length_a   1.000
_cell.length_b   1.000
_cell.length_c   1.000
_cell.angle_alpha   90.00
_cell.angle_beta   90.00
_cell.angle_gamma   90.00
#
_symmetry.space_group_name_H-M   'P 1'
#
loop_
_entity.id
_entity.type
_entity.pdbx_description
1 polymer ?
#
loop_
_entity_poly.entity_id
_entity_poly.type
_entity_poly.pdbx_seq_one_letter_code
_entity_poly.pdbx_strand_id
1 'polypeptide(L)'
;ANKTTLGIVNVTEPVPAYSQVSRVSVEQNYSLILDDITKAKEYYAKEGVENVGKQYMNTAAVAALEARVKLYMKNYEGAITAAQEAITLSGGTIVSTKEDYKNMYTTLAVSTEDIFFIAKAEDDYLSANALNTLWNKYGLSINSARIVSSCICSMIPPKSAIHLVIRK
;
A
#
# COMPACT_ATOMS: atom_id res chain seq x y z
N ALA A 1 14.92 14.09 3.61
CA ALA A 1 14.88 13.96 5.07
C ALA A 1 16.30 13.88 5.59
N ASN A 2 16.59 14.51 6.75
CA ASN A 2 17.89 14.39 7.39
C ASN A 2 18.00 12.94 7.92
N LYS A 3 18.99 12.18 7.46
CA LYS A 3 19.19 10.78 7.78
C LYS A 3 19.39 10.50 9.28
N THR A 4 19.91 11.48 10.00
CA THR A 4 20.18 11.40 11.44
C THR A 4 18.97 11.74 12.31
N THR A 5 17.87 12.24 11.73
CA THR A 5 16.64 12.53 12.46
C THR A 5 16.06 11.24 13.04
N LEU A 6 15.50 11.30 14.25
CA LEU A 6 14.84 10.17 14.89
C LEU A 6 13.61 9.74 14.08
N GLY A 7 13.59 8.48 13.72
CA GLY A 7 12.50 7.80 13.02
C GLY A 7 11.48 7.24 14.02
N ILE A 8 11.12 5.98 13.84
CA ILE A 8 10.21 5.22 14.70
C ILE A 8 10.96 4.20 15.55
N VAL A 9 10.28 3.64 16.53
CA VAL A 9 10.78 2.49 17.29
C VAL A 9 10.72 1.26 16.39
N ASN A 10 11.80 0.48 16.36
CA ASN A 10 11.82 -0.83 15.70
C ASN A 10 11.56 -1.91 16.73
N VAL A 11 10.41 -2.56 16.61
CA VAL A 11 10.03 -3.69 17.47
C VAL A 11 9.91 -4.92 16.58
N THR A 12 10.85 -5.85 16.75
CA THR A 12 10.89 -7.11 15.98
C THR A 12 10.42 -8.32 16.81
N GLU A 13 10.27 -8.14 18.11
CA GLU A 13 9.82 -9.17 19.04
C GLU A 13 8.80 -8.57 20.03
N PRO A 14 7.93 -9.38 20.65
CA PRO A 14 7.03 -8.92 21.69
C PRO A 14 7.78 -8.23 22.82
N VAL A 15 7.43 -6.99 23.10
CA VAL A 15 8.08 -6.18 24.14
C VAL A 15 7.32 -6.36 25.45
N PRO A 16 8.01 -6.70 26.58
CA PRO A 16 7.38 -6.78 27.89
C PRO A 16 6.67 -5.49 28.29
N ALA A 17 5.60 -5.60 29.07
CA ALA A 17 4.88 -4.44 29.58
C ALA A 17 5.84 -3.49 30.34
N TYR A 18 5.65 -2.18 30.15
CA TYR A 18 6.47 -1.12 30.74
C TYR A 18 7.93 -1.06 30.30
N SER A 19 8.35 -1.81 29.27
CA SER A 19 9.69 -1.67 28.69
C SER A 19 9.83 -0.31 28.00
N GLN A 20 10.95 0.34 28.23
CA GLN A 20 11.29 1.56 27.50
C GLN A 20 12.05 1.22 26.23
N VAL A 21 11.45 1.50 25.09
CA VAL A 21 12.05 1.33 23.77
C VAL A 21 12.38 2.70 23.18
N SER A 22 13.55 2.84 22.59
CA SER A 22 14.00 4.09 21.99
C SER A 22 13.77 4.11 20.49
N ARG A 23 13.58 5.32 19.95
CA ARG A 23 13.49 5.54 18.50
C ARG A 23 14.87 5.41 17.88
N VAL A 24 14.94 4.77 16.72
CA VAL A 24 16.15 4.70 15.91
C VAL A 24 16.16 5.83 14.88
N SER A 25 17.26 5.99 14.14
CA SER A 25 17.32 6.98 13.08
C SER A 25 16.44 6.61 11.88
N VAL A 26 16.00 7.61 11.12
CA VAL A 26 15.28 7.40 9.85
C VAL A 26 16.07 6.53 8.90
N GLU A 27 17.39 6.68 8.86
CA GLU A 27 18.26 5.84 8.01
C GLU A 27 18.21 4.37 8.42
N GLN A 28 18.27 4.07 9.71
CA GLN A 28 18.14 2.71 10.22
C GLN A 28 16.76 2.11 9.94
N ASN A 29 15.68 2.91 10.04
CA ASN A 29 14.36 2.43 9.66
C ASN A 29 14.29 2.04 8.19
N TYR A 30 14.81 2.86 7.28
CA TYR A 30 14.82 2.53 5.86
C TYR A 30 15.72 1.33 5.53
N SER A 31 16.87 1.19 6.19
CA SER A 31 17.73 0.02 6.03
C SER A 31 16.98 -1.27 6.38
N LEU A 32 16.30 -1.30 7.52
CA LEU A 32 15.51 -2.46 7.93
C LEU A 32 14.38 -2.79 6.94
N ILE A 33 13.68 -1.77 6.45
CA ILE A 33 12.62 -1.96 5.44
C ILE A 33 13.19 -2.59 4.16
N LEU A 34 14.33 -2.09 3.69
CA LEU A 34 14.98 -2.62 2.48
C LEU A 34 15.52 -4.04 2.69
N ASP A 35 16.03 -4.34 3.87
CA ASP A 35 16.47 -5.69 4.24
C ASP A 35 15.29 -6.67 4.26
N ASP A 36 14.14 -6.26 4.79
CA ASP A 36 12.94 -7.09 4.80
C ASP A 36 12.37 -7.30 3.39
N ILE A 37 12.41 -6.28 2.53
CA ILE A 37 12.05 -6.39 1.11
C ILE A 37 12.98 -7.39 0.39
N THR A 38 14.28 -7.32 0.67
CA THR A 38 15.27 -8.24 0.08
C THR A 38 15.00 -9.66 0.49
N LYS A 39 14.78 -9.92 1.78
CA LYS A 39 14.39 -11.25 2.30
C LYS A 39 13.09 -11.75 1.70
N ALA A 40 12.10 -10.86 1.50
CA ALA A 40 10.85 -11.23 0.85
C ALA A 40 11.08 -11.66 -0.61
N LYS A 41 11.91 -10.95 -1.38
CA LYS A 41 12.30 -11.35 -2.74
C LYS A 41 13.02 -12.69 -2.76
N GLU A 42 13.97 -12.90 -1.84
CA GLU A 42 14.68 -14.18 -1.69
C GLU A 42 13.72 -15.33 -1.35
N TYR A 43 12.72 -15.07 -0.51
CA TYR A 43 11.70 -16.07 -0.19
C TYR A 43 10.89 -16.47 -1.42
N TYR A 44 10.42 -15.49 -2.21
CA TYR A 44 9.67 -15.77 -3.43
C TYR A 44 10.51 -16.37 -4.57
N ALA A 45 11.83 -16.26 -4.51
CA ALA A 45 12.73 -16.91 -5.46
C ALA A 45 12.98 -18.40 -5.15
N LYS A 46 12.53 -18.89 -3.99
CA LYS A 46 12.68 -20.31 -3.62
C LYS A 46 11.77 -21.19 -4.46
N GLU A 47 12.28 -22.36 -4.82
CA GLU A 47 11.53 -23.39 -5.52
C GLU A 47 10.29 -23.81 -4.70
N GLY A 48 9.15 -23.96 -5.37
CA GLY A 48 7.89 -24.37 -4.75
C GLY A 48 7.08 -23.23 -4.08
N VAL A 49 7.53 -21.99 -4.13
CA VAL A 49 6.73 -20.83 -3.70
C VAL A 49 5.90 -20.30 -4.88
N GLU A 50 4.59 -20.43 -4.76
CA GLU A 50 3.67 -19.98 -5.80
C GLU A 50 3.18 -18.54 -5.57
N ASN A 51 3.01 -17.79 -6.65
CA ASN A 51 2.34 -16.50 -6.64
C ASN A 51 0.82 -16.71 -6.72
N VAL A 52 0.16 -16.79 -5.60
CA VAL A 52 -1.27 -17.13 -5.46
C VAL A 52 -2.19 -15.92 -5.61
N GLY A 53 -2.22 -15.30 -6.77
CA GLY A 53 -3.20 -14.25 -7.08
C GLY A 53 -2.90 -12.88 -6.42
N LYS A 54 -3.65 -11.88 -6.86
CA LYS A 54 -3.44 -10.47 -6.48
C LYS A 54 -3.97 -10.11 -5.09
N GLN A 55 -4.75 -10.96 -4.46
CA GLN A 55 -5.26 -10.79 -3.09
C GLN A 55 -4.22 -11.14 -2.01
N TYR A 56 -3.14 -11.78 -2.40
CA TYR A 56 -2.01 -12.08 -1.53
C TYR A 56 -0.79 -11.29 -1.94
N MET A 57 0.11 -11.06 -0.99
CA MET A 57 1.40 -10.48 -1.33
C MET A 57 2.11 -11.39 -2.34
N ASN A 58 2.62 -10.80 -3.41
CA ASN A 58 3.30 -11.51 -4.49
C ASN A 58 4.56 -10.76 -4.91
N THR A 59 5.36 -11.32 -5.79
CA THR A 59 6.61 -10.71 -6.25
C THR A 59 6.44 -9.31 -6.82
N ALA A 60 5.37 -9.09 -7.61
CA ALA A 60 5.06 -7.78 -8.17
C ALA A 60 4.71 -6.75 -7.07
N ALA A 61 3.96 -7.17 -6.05
CA ALA A 61 3.61 -6.32 -4.92
C ALA A 61 4.85 -5.94 -4.08
N VAL A 62 5.77 -6.88 -3.88
CA VAL A 62 7.05 -6.60 -3.19
C VAL A 62 7.89 -5.60 -3.98
N ALA A 63 8.00 -5.75 -5.30
CA ALA A 63 8.70 -4.80 -6.16
C ALA A 63 8.03 -3.40 -6.16
N ALA A 64 6.70 -3.35 -6.18
CA ALA A 64 5.96 -2.09 -6.09
C ALA A 64 6.16 -1.39 -4.73
N LEU A 65 6.23 -2.16 -3.64
CA LEU A 65 6.55 -1.63 -2.32
C LEU A 65 7.97 -1.06 -2.28
N GLU A 66 8.94 -1.78 -2.85
CA GLU A 66 10.32 -1.32 -2.97
C GLU A 66 10.42 0.00 -3.74
N ALA A 67 9.74 0.11 -4.89
CA ALA A 67 9.68 1.33 -5.66
C ALA A 67 9.18 2.52 -4.83
N ARG A 68 8.13 2.29 -4.04
CA ARG A 68 7.56 3.31 -3.15
C ARG A 68 8.53 3.73 -2.05
N VAL A 69 9.19 2.79 -1.41
CA VAL A 69 10.20 3.06 -0.37
C VAL A 69 11.36 3.87 -0.95
N LYS A 70 11.91 3.45 -2.08
CA LYS A 70 13.00 4.16 -2.78
C LYS A 70 12.60 5.57 -3.21
N LEU A 71 11.34 5.77 -3.62
CA LEU A 71 10.80 7.09 -3.95
C LEU A 71 10.82 8.03 -2.73
N TYR A 72 10.37 7.55 -1.57
CA TYR A 72 10.42 8.33 -0.33
C TYR A 72 11.85 8.62 0.14
N MET A 73 12.79 7.71 -0.14
CA MET A 73 14.21 7.92 0.10
C MET A 73 14.83 8.92 -0.88
N LYS A 74 14.11 9.37 -1.90
CA LYS A 74 14.59 10.19 -3.03
C LYS A 74 15.62 9.48 -3.91
N ASN A 75 15.65 8.15 -3.87
CA ASN A 75 16.43 7.34 -4.80
C ASN A 75 15.56 7.09 -6.05
N TYR A 76 15.51 8.07 -6.93
CA TYR A 76 14.60 8.06 -8.08
C TYR A 76 14.98 6.99 -9.11
N GLU A 77 16.26 6.77 -9.37
CA GLU A 77 16.72 5.73 -10.30
C GLU A 77 16.36 4.33 -9.81
N GLY A 78 16.61 4.06 -8.54
CA GLY A 78 16.20 2.80 -7.93
C GLY A 78 14.69 2.63 -7.88
N ALA A 79 13.94 3.71 -7.68
CA ALA A 79 12.48 3.67 -7.70
C ALA A 79 11.92 3.35 -9.10
N ILE A 80 12.50 3.92 -10.15
CA ILE A 80 12.14 3.63 -11.55
C ILE A 80 12.39 2.16 -11.87
N THR A 81 13.57 1.65 -11.53
CA THR A 81 13.95 0.25 -11.77
C THR A 81 12.97 -0.71 -11.07
N ALA A 82 12.69 -0.49 -9.79
CA ALA A 82 11.76 -1.32 -9.05
C ALA A 82 10.31 -1.20 -9.55
N ALA A 83 9.89 -0.04 -10.02
CA ALA A 83 8.58 0.15 -10.61
C ALA A 83 8.44 -0.60 -11.95
N GLN A 84 9.47 -0.57 -12.79
CA GLN A 84 9.50 -1.35 -14.05
C GLN A 84 9.47 -2.86 -13.78
N GLU A 85 10.21 -3.32 -12.77
CA GLU A 85 10.16 -4.71 -12.30
C GLU A 85 8.74 -5.09 -11.87
N ALA A 86 8.07 -4.25 -11.06
CA ALA A 86 6.72 -4.49 -10.61
C ALA A 86 5.71 -4.60 -11.76
N ILE A 87 5.79 -3.72 -12.75
CA ILE A 87 4.93 -3.74 -13.94
C ILE A 87 5.17 -5.03 -14.73
N THR A 88 6.41 -5.40 -14.97
CA THR A 88 6.77 -6.61 -15.70
C THR A 88 6.27 -7.87 -14.99
N LEU A 89 6.47 -7.98 -13.69
CA LEU A 89 6.05 -9.12 -12.89
C LEU A 89 4.53 -9.22 -12.72
N SER A 90 3.83 -8.08 -12.70
CA SER A 90 2.37 -8.07 -12.57
C SER A 90 1.65 -8.53 -13.84
N GLY A 91 2.29 -8.41 -15.00
CA GLY A 91 1.66 -8.58 -16.30
C GLY A 91 0.52 -7.58 -16.56
N GLY A 92 0.41 -6.55 -15.72
CA GLY A 92 -0.66 -5.57 -15.77
C GLY A 92 -0.51 -4.60 -16.94
N THR A 93 -1.65 -4.12 -17.42
CA THR A 93 -1.70 -3.08 -18.47
C THR A 93 -2.47 -1.88 -17.96
N ILE A 94 -1.96 -0.69 -18.30
CA ILE A 94 -2.63 0.57 -17.97
C ILE A 94 -3.88 0.70 -18.81
N VAL A 95 -5.01 1.01 -18.17
CA VAL A 95 -6.26 1.27 -18.88
C VAL A 95 -6.15 2.55 -19.70
N SER A 96 -6.55 2.47 -20.97
CA SER A 96 -6.39 3.55 -21.93
C SER A 96 -7.67 4.36 -22.15
N THR A 97 -8.85 3.82 -21.77
CA THR A 97 -10.11 4.48 -21.99
C THR A 97 -10.68 5.09 -20.71
N LYS A 98 -11.44 6.18 -20.87
CA LYS A 98 -12.13 6.84 -19.76
C LYS A 98 -13.15 5.90 -19.09
N GLU A 99 -13.78 5.05 -19.88
CA GLU A 99 -14.81 4.12 -19.39
C GLU A 99 -14.17 3.01 -18.54
N ASP A 100 -13.09 2.40 -19.00
CA ASP A 100 -12.35 1.39 -18.23
C ASP A 100 -11.83 1.99 -16.92
N TYR A 101 -11.30 3.22 -16.98
CA TYR A 101 -10.87 3.94 -15.80
C TYR A 101 -12.00 4.14 -14.78
N LYS A 102 -13.20 4.52 -15.26
CA LYS A 102 -14.38 4.67 -14.41
C LYS A 102 -14.82 3.33 -13.82
N ASN A 103 -14.82 2.28 -14.65
CA ASN A 103 -15.21 0.93 -14.24
C ASN A 103 -14.32 0.35 -13.14
N MET A 104 -13.04 0.69 -13.12
CA MET A 104 -12.11 0.31 -12.03
C MET A 104 -12.61 0.73 -10.64
N TYR A 105 -13.44 1.76 -10.54
CA TYR A 105 -13.93 2.29 -9.26
C TYR A 105 -15.40 2.02 -8.98
N THR A 106 -16.14 1.61 -10.00
CA THR A 106 -17.58 1.33 -9.89
C THR A 106 -17.88 -0.14 -9.74
N THR A 107 -16.92 -1.02 -10.09
CA THR A 107 -17.06 -2.47 -9.96
C THR A 107 -16.12 -3.01 -8.88
N LEU A 108 -16.48 -4.16 -8.31
CA LEU A 108 -15.61 -4.91 -7.39
C LEU A 108 -14.66 -5.85 -8.15
N ALA A 109 -14.74 -5.87 -9.48
CA ALA A 109 -13.89 -6.69 -10.31
C ALA A 109 -12.43 -6.26 -10.22
N VAL A 110 -11.52 -7.22 -10.27
CA VAL A 110 -10.07 -6.96 -10.30
C VAL A 110 -9.71 -6.31 -11.62
N SER A 111 -9.06 -5.14 -11.55
CA SER A 111 -8.58 -4.44 -12.74
C SER A 111 -7.26 -5.04 -13.26
N THR A 112 -6.97 -4.79 -14.53
CA THR A 112 -5.68 -5.12 -15.13
C THR A 112 -4.54 -4.32 -14.51
N GLU A 113 -4.82 -3.13 -13.96
CA GLU A 113 -3.83 -2.30 -13.25
C GLU A 113 -3.58 -2.73 -11.80
N ASP A 114 -4.45 -3.56 -11.21
CA ASP A 114 -4.27 -3.97 -9.82
C ASP A 114 -3.05 -4.89 -9.69
N ILE A 115 -2.09 -4.52 -8.86
CA ILE A 115 -0.94 -5.35 -8.50
C ILE A 115 -1.25 -6.15 -7.23
N PHE A 116 -1.89 -5.50 -6.28
CA PHE A 116 -2.32 -6.08 -5.02
C PHE A 116 -3.61 -5.41 -4.54
N PHE A 117 -4.53 -6.17 -3.99
CA PHE A 117 -5.75 -5.66 -3.37
C PHE A 117 -6.15 -6.51 -2.16
N ILE A 118 -6.83 -5.90 -1.22
CA ILE A 118 -7.42 -6.61 -0.09
C ILE A 118 -8.80 -7.07 -0.53
N ALA A 119 -8.96 -8.39 -0.70
CA ALA A 119 -10.26 -8.98 -1.01
C ALA A 119 -11.22 -8.77 0.17
N LYS A 120 -12.46 -8.42 -0.16
CA LYS A 120 -13.57 -8.35 0.79
C LYS A 120 -14.72 -9.18 0.28
N ALA A 121 -15.27 -10.01 1.13
CA ALA A 121 -16.46 -10.79 0.88
C ALA A 121 -17.70 -10.09 1.47
N GLU A 122 -18.88 -10.54 1.08
CA GLU A 122 -20.16 -9.96 1.57
C GLU A 122 -20.35 -10.16 3.08
N ASP A 123 -19.70 -11.15 3.67
CA ASP A 123 -19.70 -11.47 5.08
C ASP A 123 -18.63 -10.72 5.90
N ASP A 124 -17.75 -9.97 5.25
CA ASP A 124 -16.79 -9.07 5.90
C ASP A 124 -17.49 -7.84 6.52
N TYR A 125 -18.17 -8.06 7.62
CA TYR A 125 -18.91 -7.02 8.33
C TYR A 125 -18.00 -6.00 9.01
N LEU A 126 -17.77 -4.88 8.34
CA LEU A 126 -17.18 -3.69 8.96
C LEU A 126 -18.24 -2.72 9.50
N SER A 127 -19.49 -3.16 9.63
CA SER A 127 -20.63 -2.29 9.88
C SER A 127 -20.49 -1.41 11.13
N ALA A 128 -19.85 -1.90 12.19
CA ALA A 128 -19.70 -1.15 13.43
C ALA A 128 -18.65 -0.02 13.33
N ASN A 129 -17.61 -0.22 12.52
CA ASN A 129 -16.43 0.69 12.39
C ASN A 129 -16.27 1.26 10.99
N ALA A 130 -17.18 1.00 10.08
CA ALA A 130 -17.14 1.61 8.76
C ALA A 130 -17.38 3.11 8.86
N LEU A 131 -16.62 3.89 8.09
CA LEU A 131 -16.66 5.35 8.13
C LEU A 131 -18.08 5.90 7.89
N ASN A 132 -18.84 5.31 6.97
CA ASN A 132 -20.23 5.64 6.72
C ASN A 132 -21.15 5.33 7.91
N THR A 133 -20.92 4.25 8.63
CA THR A 133 -21.70 3.86 9.83
C THR A 133 -21.39 4.79 11.00
N LEU A 134 -20.12 5.13 11.22
CA LEU A 134 -19.70 6.09 12.23
C LEU A 134 -20.34 7.47 11.98
N TRP A 135 -20.39 7.92 10.74
CA TRP A 135 -20.99 9.19 10.40
C TRP A 135 -22.50 9.20 10.60
N ASN A 136 -23.18 8.15 10.19
CA ASN A 136 -24.62 8.01 10.38
C ASN A 136 -24.98 7.93 11.88
N LYS A 137 -24.18 7.18 12.66
CA LYS A 137 -24.38 7.00 14.08
C LYS A 137 -24.12 8.28 14.91
N TYR A 138 -23.16 9.09 14.51
CA TYR A 138 -22.79 10.32 15.22
C TYR A 138 -23.44 11.58 14.65
N GLY A 139 -24.38 11.44 13.72
CA GLY A 139 -25.17 12.55 13.20
C GLY A 139 -24.37 13.57 12.37
N LEU A 140 -23.24 13.15 11.80
CA LEU A 140 -22.50 14.00 10.88
C LEU A 140 -23.32 14.26 9.62
N SER A 141 -23.51 15.53 9.27
CA SER A 141 -24.30 15.90 8.10
C SER A 141 -23.65 15.42 6.80
N ILE A 142 -24.49 15.20 5.78
CA ILE A 142 -24.02 14.85 4.43
C ILE A 142 -22.99 15.86 3.90
N ASN A 143 -23.10 17.12 4.30
CA ASN A 143 -22.14 18.16 3.92
C ASN A 143 -20.77 17.94 4.57
N SER A 144 -20.72 17.52 5.82
CA SER A 144 -19.48 17.15 6.50
C SER A 144 -18.85 15.91 5.88
N ALA A 145 -19.68 14.93 5.49
CA ALA A 145 -19.28 13.74 4.77
C ALA A 145 -18.67 14.07 3.39
N ARG A 146 -19.26 15.02 2.67
CA ARG A 146 -18.73 15.52 1.40
C ARG A 146 -17.38 16.22 1.54
N ILE A 147 -17.20 17.01 2.58
CA ILE A 147 -15.95 17.74 2.84
C ILE A 147 -14.83 16.75 3.18
N VAL A 148 -15.08 15.76 4.02
CA VAL A 148 -14.05 14.77 4.37
C VAL A 148 -13.76 13.83 3.21
N SER A 149 -14.74 13.42 2.43
CA SER A 149 -14.54 12.66 1.19
C SER A 149 -13.72 13.46 0.18
N SER A 150 -14.00 14.75 0.04
CA SER A 150 -13.23 15.67 -0.80
C SER A 150 -11.80 15.85 -0.28
N CYS A 151 -11.61 16.00 1.03
CA CYS A 151 -10.28 16.08 1.64
C CYS A 151 -9.48 14.78 1.49
N ILE A 152 -10.12 13.62 1.65
CA ILE A 152 -9.46 12.33 1.42
C ILE A 152 -9.08 12.18 -0.05
N CYS A 153 -9.95 12.57 -0.98
CA CYS A 153 -9.63 12.58 -2.41
C CYS A 153 -8.53 13.59 -2.78
N SER A 154 -8.43 14.71 -2.09
CA SER A 154 -7.36 15.70 -2.33
C SER A 154 -6.01 15.31 -1.69
N MET A 155 -6.03 14.43 -0.69
CA MET A 155 -4.83 13.84 -0.10
C MET A 155 -4.27 12.64 -0.89
N ILE A 156 -5.03 12.12 -1.86
CA ILE A 156 -4.55 11.12 -2.81
C ILE A 156 -3.92 11.88 -3.96
N PRO A 157 -2.60 11.82 -4.17
CA PRO A 157 -1.97 12.51 -5.28
C PRO A 157 -2.55 12.03 -6.62
N PRO A 158 -2.57 12.88 -7.64
CA PRO A 158 -3.09 12.51 -8.95
C PRO A 158 -2.36 11.27 -9.47
N LYS A 159 -3.11 10.37 -10.04
CA LYS A 159 -2.84 8.98 -10.33
C LYS A 159 -1.82 8.71 -11.45
N SER A 160 -0.76 9.45 -11.55
CA SER A 160 0.31 9.17 -12.52
C SER A 160 1.48 8.36 -11.97
N ALA A 161 1.44 7.96 -10.71
CA ALA A 161 2.52 7.18 -10.10
C ALA A 161 1.95 6.06 -9.25
N ILE A 162 2.13 4.84 -9.72
CA ILE A 162 2.07 3.57 -8.98
C ILE A 162 0.87 3.44 -8.03
N HIS A 163 -0.22 2.90 -8.54
CA HIS A 163 -1.38 2.56 -7.74
C HIS A 163 -1.12 1.28 -6.95
N LEU A 164 -0.67 1.43 -5.71
CA LEU A 164 -0.95 0.44 -4.70
C LEU A 164 -2.38 0.72 -4.22
N VAL A 165 -3.37 0.18 -4.93
CA VAL A 165 -4.78 0.39 -4.61
C VAL A 165 -5.13 -0.51 -3.44
N ILE A 166 -5.18 0.06 -2.26
CA ILE A 166 -6.01 -0.50 -1.19
C ILE A 166 -7.44 -0.09 -1.55
N ARG A 167 -8.17 -0.98 -2.24
CA ARG A 167 -9.61 -0.80 -2.44
C ARG A 167 -10.32 -1.06 -1.11
N LYS A 168 -11.26 -0.20 -0.81
CA LYS A 168 -12.18 -0.32 0.34
C LYS A 168 -13.04 -1.55 0.23
#